data_5eb0056e9eca95114a6dae9f744b25ef
#
_entry.id   5eb0056e9eca95114a6dae9f744b25ef
#
_cell.length_a   1.000
_cell.length_b   1.000
_cell.length_c   1.000
_cell.angle_alpha   90.00
_cell.angle_beta   90.00
_cell.angle_gamma   90.00
#
_symmetry.space_group_name_H-M   'P 1'
#
loop_
_entity.id
_entity.type
_entity.pdbx_description
1 polymer ?
#
loop_
_entity_poly.entity_id
_entity_poly.type
_entity_poly.pdbx_seq_one_letter_code
_entity_poly.pdbx_strand_id
1 'polypeptide(L)'
;VFVNRLRERIRRTINPNDKLSISDFEYGQISTMMLRRFFLLHNIETILQKYETLKNSKELNLQHEYEQFPFELLHKQSWDIEHITSQTDSKFDNEQDRKDWLSSVRNDYPSYFEVTEIKDRLTKYDLKKSKENFDELYKAVIMYNDAQDGDHIPEDDKNQVGNLVLLD
;
A
#
# COMPACT_ATOMS: atom_id res chain seq x y z
N VAL A 1 5.51 33.94 -9.70
CA VAL A 1 6.10 34.34 -8.39
C VAL A 1 5.29 33.78 -7.22
N PHE A 2 3.96 33.94 -7.17
CA PHE A 2 3.14 33.48 -6.03
C PHE A 2 3.15 31.96 -5.85
N VAL A 3 2.90 31.21 -6.92
CA VAL A 3 2.86 29.73 -6.90
C VAL A 3 4.18 29.15 -6.42
N ASN A 4 5.31 29.67 -6.89
CA ASN A 4 6.63 29.18 -6.47
C ASN A 4 6.90 29.46 -4.97
N ARG A 5 6.45 30.60 -4.45
CA ARG A 5 6.54 30.90 -3.01
C ARG A 5 5.66 29.97 -2.17
N LEU A 6 4.48 29.63 -2.68
CA LEU A 6 3.58 28.69 -2.01
C LEU A 6 4.16 27.28 -1.97
N ARG A 7 4.67 26.78 -3.12
CA ARG A 7 5.36 25.48 -3.21
C ARG A 7 6.55 25.42 -2.26
N GLU A 8 7.36 26.47 -2.22
CA GLU A 8 8.50 26.54 -1.31
C GLU A 8 8.07 26.53 0.15
N ARG A 9 7.00 27.21 0.52
CA ARG A 9 6.47 27.19 1.88
C ARG A 9 5.95 25.82 2.26
N ILE A 10 5.25 25.13 1.36
CA ILE A 10 4.76 23.76 1.59
C ILE A 10 5.95 22.83 1.76
N ARG A 11 6.94 22.87 0.86
CA ARG A 11 8.16 22.06 0.93
C ARG A 11 8.85 22.20 2.28
N ARG A 12 9.05 23.42 2.76
CA ARG A 12 9.66 23.71 4.07
C ARG A 12 8.81 23.24 5.25
N THR A 13 7.51 23.11 5.08
CA THR A 13 6.62 22.58 6.12
C THR A 13 6.75 21.06 6.25
N ILE A 14 7.04 20.37 5.15
CA ILE A 14 7.22 18.91 5.09
C ILE A 14 8.68 18.53 5.40
N ASN A 15 9.63 19.29 4.86
CA ASN A 15 11.06 19.06 5.01
C ASN A 15 11.79 20.37 5.37
N PRO A 16 11.71 20.85 6.63
CA PRO A 16 12.14 22.19 7.03
C PRO A 16 13.59 22.52 6.72
N ASN A 17 14.45 21.52 6.73
CA ASN A 17 15.89 21.68 6.59
C ASN A 17 16.43 21.10 5.29
N ASP A 18 15.59 20.66 4.36
CA ASP A 18 15.97 19.91 3.15
C ASP A 18 16.87 18.69 3.42
N LYS A 19 16.74 18.09 4.61
CA LYS A 19 17.58 16.98 5.04
C LYS A 19 16.98 15.61 4.77
N LEU A 20 15.66 15.55 4.56
CA LEU A 20 14.97 14.30 4.33
C LEU A 20 14.94 14.01 2.82
N SER A 21 15.36 12.81 2.46
CA SER A 21 15.11 12.20 1.15
C SER A 21 13.76 11.48 1.17
N ILE A 22 13.29 11.01 0.04
CA ILE A 22 12.02 10.26 -0.04
C ILE A 22 12.10 8.95 0.76
N SER A 23 13.27 8.32 0.82
CA SER A 23 13.51 7.11 1.60
C SER A 23 13.44 7.31 3.12
N ASP A 24 13.51 8.55 3.60
CA ASP A 24 13.39 8.86 5.02
C ASP A 24 11.91 8.98 5.46
N PHE A 25 10.98 9.00 4.48
CA PHE A 25 9.55 9.02 4.75
C PHE A 25 9.04 7.59 4.99
N GLU A 26 9.30 7.08 6.17
CA GLU A 26 8.99 5.74 6.60
C GLU A 26 8.01 5.76 7.78
N TYR A 27 7.02 4.86 7.76
CA TYR A 27 6.05 4.72 8.84
C TYR A 27 6.76 4.30 10.14
N GLY A 28 6.47 5.02 11.22
CA GLY A 28 7.12 4.79 12.52
C GLY A 28 8.47 5.51 12.71
N GLN A 29 9.13 5.97 11.64
CA GLN A 29 10.37 6.75 11.73
C GLN A 29 10.11 8.25 11.78
N ILE A 30 9.17 8.73 10.99
CA ILE A 30 8.71 10.11 11.05
C ILE A 30 7.29 10.20 11.62
N SER A 31 6.89 11.41 12.06
CA SER A 31 5.56 11.58 12.64
C SER A 31 4.46 11.34 11.60
N THR A 32 3.36 10.68 12.01
CA THR A 32 2.17 10.47 11.18
C THR A 32 1.63 11.78 10.57
N MET A 33 1.73 12.89 11.32
CA MET A 33 1.35 14.22 10.81
C MET A 33 2.21 14.63 9.61
N MET A 34 3.50 14.33 9.61
CA MET A 34 4.42 14.64 8.51
C MET A 34 4.11 13.76 7.29
N LEU A 35 3.85 12.46 7.49
CA LEU A 35 3.39 11.56 6.43
C LEU A 35 2.07 12.05 5.81
N ARG A 36 1.08 12.40 6.63
CA ARG A 36 -0.20 12.94 6.13
C ARG A 36 0.00 14.19 5.26
N ARG A 37 0.87 15.11 5.68
CA ARG A 37 1.20 16.31 4.88
C ARG A 37 1.89 15.96 3.58
N PHE A 38 2.79 14.98 3.59
CA PHE A 38 3.46 14.49 2.40
C PHE A 38 2.45 13.91 1.40
N PHE A 39 1.58 13.00 1.83
CA PHE A 39 0.56 12.40 0.96
C PHE A 39 -0.47 13.42 0.47
N LEU A 40 -0.90 14.35 1.33
CA LEU A 40 -1.77 15.43 0.92
C LEU A 40 -1.16 16.26 -0.22
N LEU A 41 0.12 16.64 -0.07
CA LEU A 41 0.83 17.35 -1.12
C LEU A 41 0.95 16.51 -2.39
N HIS A 42 1.32 15.24 -2.26
CA HIS A 42 1.44 14.32 -3.39
C HIS A 42 0.13 14.19 -4.17
N ASN A 43 -0.99 14.01 -3.49
CA ASN A 43 -2.31 13.92 -4.10
C ASN A 43 -2.70 15.23 -4.83
N ILE A 44 -2.44 16.38 -4.22
CA ILE A 44 -2.70 17.68 -4.85
C ILE A 44 -1.82 17.88 -6.09
N GLU A 45 -0.53 17.62 -6.02
CA GLU A 45 0.39 17.75 -7.15
C GLU A 45 0.04 16.77 -8.28
N THR A 46 -0.41 15.56 -7.98
CA THR A 46 -0.87 14.59 -8.97
C THR A 46 -2.08 15.10 -9.76
N ILE A 47 -3.06 15.69 -9.05
CA ILE A 47 -4.24 16.32 -9.70
C ILE A 47 -3.81 17.48 -10.59
N LEU A 48 -2.90 18.33 -10.10
CA LEU A 48 -2.41 19.47 -10.87
C LEU A 48 -1.62 19.03 -12.11
N GLN A 49 -0.77 18.01 -12.02
CA GLN A 49 -0.03 17.46 -13.16
C GLN A 49 -0.96 16.86 -14.21
N LYS A 50 -1.97 16.11 -13.78
CA LYS A 50 -3.01 15.57 -14.67
C LYS A 50 -3.71 16.71 -15.43
N TYR A 51 -4.07 17.77 -14.72
CA TYR A 51 -4.69 18.97 -15.33
C TYR A 51 -3.76 19.66 -16.36
N GLU A 52 -2.49 19.87 -16.02
CA GLU A 52 -1.51 20.48 -16.92
C GLU A 52 -1.30 19.62 -18.18
N THR A 53 -1.27 18.30 -18.04
CA THR A 53 -1.14 17.35 -19.16
C THR A 53 -2.34 17.45 -20.10
N LEU A 54 -3.56 17.41 -19.56
CA LEU A 54 -4.80 17.54 -20.34
C LEU A 54 -4.89 18.90 -21.07
N LYS A 55 -4.50 19.96 -20.40
CA LYS A 55 -4.45 21.30 -20.98
C LYS A 55 -3.50 21.39 -22.17
N ASN A 56 -2.35 20.73 -22.10
CA ASN A 56 -1.33 20.74 -23.15
C ASN A 56 -1.69 19.83 -24.34
N SER A 57 -2.44 18.76 -24.12
CA SER A 57 -2.89 17.84 -25.17
C SER A 57 -4.02 18.38 -26.06
N LYS A 58 -4.56 19.55 -25.75
CA LYS A 58 -5.78 20.11 -26.38
C LYS A 58 -7.01 19.22 -26.30
N GLU A 59 -6.99 18.18 -25.49
CA GLU A 59 -8.10 17.27 -25.25
C GLU A 59 -9.10 17.79 -24.20
N LEU A 60 -8.95 19.04 -23.77
CA LEU A 60 -9.90 19.73 -22.92
C LEU A 60 -11.24 19.95 -23.65
N ASN A 61 -12.00 18.90 -23.78
CA ASN A 61 -13.43 19.01 -23.92
C ASN A 61 -14.00 19.51 -22.58
N LEU A 62 -14.81 20.55 -22.60
CA LEU A 62 -15.44 21.18 -21.45
C LEU A 62 -16.29 20.27 -20.56
N GLN A 63 -16.30 18.96 -20.83
CA GLN A 63 -17.01 17.92 -20.09
C GLN A 63 -16.13 17.13 -19.11
N HIS A 64 -14.82 17.36 -19.05
CA HIS A 64 -14.03 16.77 -17.99
C HIS A 64 -14.27 17.58 -16.72
N GLU A 65 -15.09 17.02 -15.84
CA GLU A 65 -15.20 17.50 -14.46
C GLU A 65 -13.80 17.59 -13.87
N TYR A 66 -13.41 18.78 -13.43
CA TYR A 66 -12.14 18.98 -12.77
C TYR A 66 -12.15 18.13 -11.49
N GLU A 67 -11.33 17.11 -11.45
CA GLU A 67 -11.03 16.42 -10.20
C GLU A 67 -10.41 17.45 -9.26
N GLN A 68 -11.15 17.79 -8.22
CA GLN A 68 -10.66 18.67 -7.17
C GLN A 68 -10.32 17.82 -5.95
N PHE A 69 -9.22 18.16 -5.28
CA PHE A 69 -8.92 17.50 -4.03
C PHE A 69 -10.07 17.77 -3.04
N PRO A 70 -10.63 16.72 -2.39
CA PRO A 70 -11.84 16.85 -1.56
C PRO A 70 -11.51 17.41 -0.16
N PHE A 71 -11.07 18.66 -0.07
CA PHE A 71 -10.72 19.31 1.20
C PHE A 71 -11.85 19.30 2.23
N GLU A 72 -13.10 19.31 1.79
CA GLU A 72 -14.26 19.26 2.68
C GLU A 72 -14.35 17.89 3.40
N LEU A 73 -14.09 16.80 2.68
CA LEU A 73 -14.02 15.46 3.26
C LEU A 73 -12.83 15.34 4.20
N LEU A 74 -11.65 15.81 3.79
CA LEU A 74 -10.46 15.84 4.64
C LEU A 74 -10.70 16.54 5.99
N HIS A 75 -11.54 17.59 6.02
CA HIS A 75 -11.89 18.28 7.26
C HIS A 75 -12.96 17.57 8.10
N LYS A 76 -13.84 16.80 7.47
CA LYS A 76 -14.94 16.11 8.14
C LYS A 76 -14.58 14.72 8.61
N GLN A 77 -13.63 14.09 7.95
CA GLN A 77 -13.22 12.70 8.17
C GLN A 77 -11.81 12.63 8.75
N SER A 78 -11.56 11.59 9.54
CA SER A 78 -10.23 11.30 10.08
C SER A 78 -9.46 10.43 9.10
N TRP A 79 -8.89 11.03 8.07
CA TRP A 79 -8.02 10.32 7.15
C TRP A 79 -6.76 9.84 7.86
N ASP A 80 -6.39 8.58 7.63
CA ASP A 80 -5.22 7.97 8.24
C ASP A 80 -4.27 7.38 7.20
N ILE A 81 -3.08 7.04 7.67
CA ILE A 81 -2.07 6.39 6.83
C ILE A 81 -2.27 4.89 6.94
N GLU A 82 -2.50 4.25 5.81
CA GLU A 82 -2.69 2.82 5.71
C GLU A 82 -1.59 2.18 4.85
N HIS A 83 -1.28 0.91 5.12
CA HIS A 83 -0.36 0.14 4.29
C HIS A 83 -1.12 -0.50 3.13
N ILE A 84 -0.62 -0.34 1.92
CA ILE A 84 -1.18 -1.00 0.72
C ILE A 84 -0.97 -2.51 0.86
N THR A 85 0.26 -2.93 1.18
CA THR A 85 0.55 -4.31 1.55
C THR A 85 0.69 -4.38 3.07
N SER A 86 -0.16 -5.19 3.72
CA SER A 86 -0.20 -5.28 5.18
C SER A 86 1.15 -5.68 5.77
N GLN A 87 1.52 -4.99 6.86
CA GLN A 87 2.70 -5.36 7.66
C GLN A 87 2.48 -6.62 8.49
N THR A 88 1.25 -6.84 8.92
CA THR A 88 0.92 -7.99 9.75
C THR A 88 0.54 -9.14 8.85
N ASP A 89 1.39 -10.15 8.83
CA ASP A 89 0.92 -11.48 8.50
C ASP A 89 -0.32 -11.75 9.36
N SER A 90 -1.44 -12.01 8.72
CA SER A 90 -2.67 -12.34 9.43
C SER A 90 -2.34 -13.43 10.44
N LYS A 91 -2.47 -13.11 11.72
CA LYS A 91 -2.23 -14.11 12.78
C LYS A 91 -3.40 -15.07 12.76
N PHE A 92 -3.27 -16.15 12.01
CA PHE A 92 -4.24 -17.26 12.00
C PHE A 92 -4.11 -18.07 13.29
N ASP A 93 -4.47 -17.47 14.42
CA ASP A 93 -4.28 -18.08 15.74
C ASP A 93 -5.29 -19.19 15.99
N ASN A 94 -6.48 -19.10 15.41
CA ASN A 94 -7.49 -20.15 15.53
C ASN A 94 -7.56 -21.06 14.28
N GLU A 95 -8.10 -22.28 14.48
CA GLU A 95 -8.19 -23.27 13.40
C GLU A 95 -9.22 -22.89 12.35
N GLN A 96 -10.27 -22.15 12.72
CA GLN A 96 -11.31 -21.75 11.78
C GLN A 96 -10.77 -20.74 10.77
N ASP A 97 -10.02 -19.73 11.20
CA ASP A 97 -9.42 -18.73 10.30
C ASP A 97 -8.45 -19.40 9.32
N ARG A 98 -7.68 -20.41 9.77
CA ARG A 98 -6.82 -21.20 8.88
C ARG A 98 -7.59 -21.96 7.81
N LYS A 99 -8.73 -22.58 8.19
CA LYS A 99 -9.60 -23.29 7.25
C LYS A 99 -10.25 -22.34 6.24
N ASP A 100 -10.72 -21.20 6.70
CA ASP A 100 -11.39 -20.22 5.86
C ASP A 100 -10.40 -19.64 4.85
N TRP A 101 -9.18 -19.30 5.28
CA TRP A 101 -8.12 -18.86 4.40
C TRP A 101 -7.76 -19.92 3.34
N LEU A 102 -7.55 -21.18 3.74
CA LEU A 102 -7.26 -22.28 2.81
C LEU A 102 -8.39 -22.50 1.81
N SER A 103 -9.64 -22.35 2.23
CA SER A 103 -10.79 -22.47 1.34
C SER A 103 -10.82 -21.35 0.32
N SER A 104 -10.56 -20.11 0.73
CA SER A 104 -10.45 -18.98 -0.19
C SER A 104 -9.36 -19.19 -1.22
N VAL A 105 -8.13 -19.50 -0.78
CA VAL A 105 -7.00 -19.70 -1.70
C VAL A 105 -7.26 -20.85 -2.67
N ARG A 106 -7.89 -21.95 -2.23
CA ARG A 106 -8.25 -23.06 -3.12
C ARG A 106 -9.28 -22.67 -4.17
N ASN A 107 -10.24 -21.83 -3.81
CA ASN A 107 -11.28 -21.37 -4.73
C ASN A 107 -10.74 -20.34 -5.73
N ASP A 108 -9.94 -19.40 -5.27
CA ASP A 108 -9.48 -18.28 -6.07
C ASP A 108 -8.23 -18.64 -6.90
N TYR A 109 -7.34 -19.48 -6.34
CA TYR A 109 -6.04 -19.84 -6.93
C TYR A 109 -5.77 -21.35 -6.90
N PRO A 110 -6.63 -22.19 -7.51
CA PRO A 110 -6.50 -23.66 -7.43
C PRO A 110 -5.14 -24.16 -7.96
N SER A 111 -4.56 -23.49 -8.94
CA SER A 111 -3.27 -23.85 -9.54
C SER A 111 -2.08 -23.76 -8.56
N TYR A 112 -2.17 -22.98 -7.50
CA TYR A 112 -1.10 -22.86 -6.50
C TYR A 112 -0.83 -24.20 -5.80
N PHE A 113 -1.86 -25.01 -5.60
CA PHE A 113 -1.76 -26.33 -4.95
C PHE A 113 -1.21 -27.44 -5.86
N GLU A 114 -0.96 -27.12 -7.15
CA GLU A 114 -0.22 -28.00 -8.05
C GLU A 114 1.31 -27.79 -7.96
N VAL A 115 1.74 -26.70 -7.33
CA VAL A 115 3.15 -26.41 -7.10
C VAL A 115 3.72 -27.39 -6.07
N THR A 116 4.77 -28.09 -6.39
CA THR A 116 5.33 -29.19 -5.55
C THR A 116 5.60 -28.75 -4.12
N GLU A 117 6.23 -27.59 -3.93
CA GLU A 117 6.55 -27.09 -2.60
C GLU A 117 5.29 -26.82 -1.76
N ILE A 118 4.27 -26.15 -2.34
CA ILE A 118 3.00 -25.86 -1.67
C ILE A 118 2.27 -27.15 -1.33
N LYS A 119 2.26 -28.10 -2.26
CA LYS A 119 1.63 -29.42 -2.09
C LYS A 119 2.26 -30.23 -0.95
N ASP A 120 3.57 -30.22 -0.86
CA ASP A 120 4.30 -30.90 0.22
C ASP A 120 4.00 -30.28 1.58
N ARG A 121 3.94 -28.97 1.66
CA ARG A 121 3.58 -28.26 2.90
C ARG A 121 2.12 -28.44 3.28
N LEU A 122 1.22 -28.46 2.31
CA LEU A 122 -0.18 -28.79 2.55
C LEU A 122 -0.33 -30.21 3.12
N THR A 123 0.39 -31.17 2.55
CA THR A 123 0.38 -32.55 3.05
C THR A 123 0.86 -32.64 4.50
N LYS A 124 1.94 -31.92 4.85
CA LYS A 124 2.41 -31.82 6.24
C LYS A 124 1.37 -31.21 7.16
N TYR A 125 0.70 -30.15 6.71
CA TYR A 125 -0.35 -29.50 7.49
C TYR A 125 -1.56 -30.41 7.68
N ASP A 126 -1.98 -31.16 6.64
CA ASP A 126 -3.10 -32.10 6.73
C ASP A 126 -2.80 -33.28 7.69
N LEU A 127 -1.55 -33.73 7.72
CA LEU A 127 -1.11 -34.78 8.67
C LEU A 127 -1.07 -34.27 10.12
N LYS A 128 -0.62 -33.06 10.33
CA LYS A 128 -0.57 -32.42 11.63
C LYS A 128 -0.99 -30.96 11.52
N LYS A 129 -2.21 -30.67 11.92
CA LYS A 129 -2.83 -29.34 11.88
C LYS A 129 -2.27 -28.39 12.95
N SER A 130 -0.93 -28.29 13.01
CA SER A 130 -0.27 -27.35 13.91
C SER A 130 -0.16 -25.95 13.29
N LYS A 131 -0.01 -24.95 14.15
CA LYS A 131 0.22 -23.57 13.69
C LYS A 131 1.51 -23.47 12.89
N GLU A 132 2.59 -24.10 13.34
CA GLU A 132 3.89 -24.06 12.66
C GLU A 132 3.79 -24.59 11.21
N ASN A 133 3.10 -25.73 11.00
CA ASN A 133 2.91 -26.30 9.67
C ASN A 133 2.05 -25.39 8.79
N PHE A 134 1.05 -24.72 9.39
CA PHE A 134 0.25 -23.74 8.66
C PHE A 134 1.08 -22.52 8.27
N ASP A 135 1.87 -21.97 9.18
CA ASP A 135 2.72 -20.80 8.92
C ASP A 135 3.75 -21.10 7.81
N GLU A 136 4.29 -22.32 7.75
CA GLU A 136 5.15 -22.76 6.65
C GLU A 136 4.40 -22.84 5.31
N LEU A 137 3.18 -23.38 5.31
CA LEU A 137 2.33 -23.41 4.12
C LEU A 137 1.94 -22.01 3.66
N TYR A 138 1.51 -21.17 4.58
CA TYR A 138 1.15 -19.78 4.33
C TYR A 138 2.30 -19.02 3.65
N LYS A 139 3.51 -19.10 4.23
CA LYS A 139 4.70 -18.46 3.65
C LYS A 139 5.00 -18.95 2.23
N ALA A 140 4.89 -20.25 1.98
CA ALA A 140 5.14 -20.79 0.65
C ALA A 140 4.12 -20.28 -0.38
N VAL A 141 2.85 -20.16 -0.01
CA VAL A 141 1.80 -19.61 -0.87
C VAL A 141 2.05 -18.14 -1.16
N ILE A 142 2.36 -17.34 -0.15
CA ILE A 142 2.64 -15.90 -0.32
C ILE A 142 3.87 -15.70 -1.19
N MET A 143 4.99 -16.38 -0.92
CA MET A 143 6.21 -16.28 -1.73
C MET A 143 5.96 -16.67 -3.20
N TYR A 144 5.13 -17.68 -3.44
CA TYR A 144 4.77 -18.07 -4.79
C TYR A 144 3.93 -17.01 -5.50
N ASN A 145 2.93 -16.46 -4.80
CA ASN A 145 2.11 -15.35 -5.31
C ASN A 145 2.97 -14.13 -5.67
N ASP A 146 3.81 -13.68 -4.76
CA ASP A 146 4.70 -12.54 -4.94
C ASP A 146 5.65 -12.74 -6.14
N ALA A 147 6.13 -13.98 -6.34
CA ALA A 147 6.98 -14.31 -7.49
C ALA A 147 6.22 -14.29 -8.84
N GLN A 148 4.90 -14.51 -8.85
CA GLN A 148 4.07 -14.43 -10.06
C GLN A 148 3.72 -13.00 -10.43
N ASP A 149 3.37 -12.18 -9.43
CA ASP A 149 2.89 -10.82 -9.65
C ASP A 149 4.03 -9.81 -9.89
N GLY A 150 5.27 -10.16 -9.54
CA GLY A 150 6.44 -9.29 -9.71
C GLY A 150 6.47 -8.08 -8.76
N ASP A 151 5.47 -7.92 -7.92
CA ASP A 151 5.25 -6.77 -7.02
C ASP A 151 5.65 -7.10 -5.57
N HIS A 152 6.63 -8.01 -5.39
CA HIS A 152 7.12 -8.32 -4.05
C HIS A 152 7.73 -7.08 -3.39
N ILE A 153 7.13 -6.64 -2.29
CA ILE A 153 7.70 -5.59 -1.43
C ILE A 153 8.49 -6.29 -0.32
N PRO A 154 9.83 -6.14 -0.29
CA PRO A 154 10.65 -6.68 0.79
C PRO A 154 10.15 -6.22 2.17
N GLU A 155 10.34 -7.06 3.20
CA GLU A 155 9.90 -6.76 4.57
C GLU A 155 10.44 -5.40 5.06
N ASP A 156 11.70 -5.09 4.72
CA ASP A 156 12.34 -3.83 5.07
C ASP A 156 11.70 -2.61 4.37
N ASP A 157 11.02 -2.82 3.23
CA ASP A 157 10.40 -1.76 2.45
C ASP A 157 8.90 -1.57 2.75
N LYS A 158 8.29 -2.45 3.55
CA LYS A 158 6.86 -2.38 3.87
C LYS A 158 6.44 -1.07 4.53
N ASN A 159 7.34 -0.44 5.27
CA ASN A 159 7.13 0.85 5.93
C ASN A 159 7.47 2.06 5.06
N GLN A 160 8.06 1.84 3.90
CA GLN A 160 8.44 2.92 2.99
C GLN A 160 7.21 3.59 2.39
N VAL A 161 7.36 4.87 2.07
CA VAL A 161 6.27 5.70 1.51
C VAL A 161 5.59 5.10 0.28
N GLY A 162 6.31 4.27 -0.50
CA GLY A 162 5.76 3.59 -1.67
C GLY A 162 4.68 2.54 -1.34
N ASN A 163 4.68 2.02 -0.11
CA ASN A 163 3.68 1.05 0.38
C ASN A 163 2.60 1.70 1.27
N LEU A 164 2.55 3.02 1.34
CA LEU A 164 1.62 3.76 2.19
C LEU A 164 0.62 4.54 1.35
N VAL A 165 -0.56 4.75 1.91
CA VAL A 165 -1.62 5.55 1.30
C VAL A 165 -2.37 6.35 2.37
N LEU A 166 -2.94 7.48 1.99
CA LEU A 166 -3.82 8.29 2.84
C LEU A 166 -5.26 7.95 2.49
N LEU A 167 -5.99 7.33 3.42
CA LEU A 167 -7.39 6.91 3.29
C LEU A 167 -8.29 7.56 4.35
N ASP A 168 -9.61 7.64 4.04
CA ASP A 168 -10.69 8.10 4.91
C ASP A 168 -11.36 6.97 5.69
#